data_04442fe34d0a33035f5b767bfd4d18ea
#
_entry.id   04442fe34d0a33035f5b767bfd4d18ea
#
_cell.length_a   1.000
_cell.length_b   1.000
_cell.length_c   1.000
_cell.angle_alpha   90.00
_cell.angle_beta   90.00
_cell.angle_gamma   90.00
#
_symmetry.space_group_name_H-M   'P 1'
#
loop_
_entity.id
_entity.type
_entity.pdbx_description
1 polymer ?
#
loop_
_entity_poly.entity_id
_entity_poly.type
_entity_poly.pdbx_seq_one_letter_code
_entity_poly.pdbx_strand_id
1 'polypeptide(L)'
;DEVLEIYNKKSGMLGISGISSDSRDIENALFNEGNERALLTGLLYARIVSKYIGQYYAELGGCDAICFTAGVGENAAYLRRLIIDNVSRAFGVFLDEELNSIRSDENRVISHQYSQIKVMVIPTNEEVMIARDTVRLLDL
;
A
#
# COMPACT_ATOMS: atom_id res chain seq x y z
N ASP A 1 -23.17 18.68 2.82
CA ASP A 1 -22.28 19.40 3.72
C ASP A 1 -20.95 19.61 2.98
N GLU A 2 -20.67 20.85 2.59
CA GLU A 2 -19.56 21.23 1.70
C GLU A 2 -18.18 20.86 2.28
N VAL A 3 -18.02 20.96 3.59
CA VAL A 3 -16.77 20.60 4.28
C VAL A 3 -16.48 19.10 4.19
N LEU A 4 -17.50 18.27 4.37
CA LEU A 4 -17.37 16.82 4.22
C LEU A 4 -17.06 16.42 2.78
N GLU A 5 -17.61 17.13 1.80
CA GLU A 5 -17.28 16.90 0.40
C GLU A 5 -15.81 17.21 0.11
N ILE A 6 -15.26 18.31 0.66
CA ILE A 6 -13.84 18.63 0.53
C ILE A 6 -12.96 17.53 1.12
N TYR A 7 -13.25 17.10 2.35
CA TYR A 7 -12.45 16.08 3.00
C TYR A 7 -12.53 14.71 2.30
N ASN A 8 -13.72 14.31 1.84
CA ASN A 8 -13.91 12.97 1.27
C ASN A 8 -13.53 12.89 -0.22
N LYS A 9 -13.64 13.98 -0.99
CA LYS A 9 -13.49 13.94 -2.44
C LYS A 9 -12.40 14.83 -3.02
N LYS A 10 -11.95 15.86 -2.29
CA LYS A 10 -11.01 16.87 -2.81
C LYS A 10 -9.69 16.95 -2.03
N SER A 11 -9.50 16.08 -1.03
CA SER A 11 -8.27 15.97 -0.22
C SER A 11 -7.44 14.74 -0.61
N GLY A 12 -6.57 14.28 0.27
CA GLY A 12 -5.75 13.09 0.05
C GLY A 12 -4.81 13.23 -1.16
N MET A 13 -4.71 12.18 -1.97
CA MET A 13 -3.85 12.19 -3.16
C MET A 13 -4.22 13.29 -4.14
N LEU A 14 -5.51 13.52 -4.40
CA LEU A 14 -5.96 14.59 -5.27
C LEU A 14 -5.58 15.96 -4.73
N GLY A 15 -5.79 16.21 -3.43
CA GLY A 15 -5.49 17.51 -2.80
C GLY A 15 -4.00 17.86 -2.83
N ILE A 16 -3.12 16.85 -2.75
CA ILE A 16 -1.67 17.04 -2.80
C ILE A 16 -1.19 17.16 -4.24
N SER A 17 -1.57 16.20 -5.10
CA SER A 17 -1.11 16.14 -6.49
C SER A 17 -1.71 17.22 -7.37
N GLY A 18 -3.00 17.53 -7.17
CA GLY A 18 -3.79 18.29 -8.11
C GLY A 18 -4.09 17.52 -9.41
N ILE A 19 -3.83 16.21 -9.45
CA ILE A 19 -3.95 15.36 -10.65
C ILE A 19 -5.17 14.45 -10.50
N SER A 20 -5.12 13.49 -9.56
CA SER A 20 -6.13 12.46 -9.39
C SER A 20 -6.14 11.90 -7.96
N SER A 21 -7.24 11.27 -7.57
CA SER A 21 -7.33 10.41 -6.38
C SER A 21 -6.88 8.97 -6.64
N ASP A 22 -6.70 8.59 -7.90
CA ASP A 22 -6.25 7.25 -8.30
C ASP A 22 -4.72 7.16 -8.29
N SER A 23 -4.18 6.18 -7.56
CA SER A 23 -2.73 5.97 -7.45
C SER A 23 -2.07 5.63 -8.79
N ARG A 24 -2.81 5.05 -9.74
CA ARG A 24 -2.30 4.72 -11.09
C ARG A 24 -2.03 5.97 -11.91
N ASP A 25 -2.88 6.99 -11.79
CA ASP A 25 -2.67 8.28 -12.46
C ASP A 25 -1.47 9.01 -11.86
N ILE A 26 -1.28 8.91 -10.54
CA ILE A 26 -0.12 9.47 -9.85
C ILE A 26 1.16 8.75 -10.29
N GLU A 27 1.13 7.42 -10.38
CA GLU A 27 2.25 6.62 -10.87
C GLU A 27 2.61 6.98 -12.32
N ASN A 28 1.62 7.12 -13.19
CA ASN A 28 1.81 7.54 -14.58
C ASN A 28 2.45 8.93 -14.67
N ALA A 29 1.91 9.91 -13.94
CA ALA A 29 2.44 11.27 -13.91
C ALA A 29 3.89 11.31 -13.35
N LEU A 30 4.20 10.45 -12.38
CA LEU A 30 5.54 10.35 -11.83
C LEU A 30 6.54 9.80 -12.85
N PHE A 31 6.27 8.62 -13.41
CA PHE A 31 7.26 7.87 -14.19
C PHE A 31 7.33 8.27 -15.66
N ASN A 32 6.22 8.69 -16.25
CA ASN A 32 6.16 9.05 -17.66
C ASN A 32 6.27 10.56 -17.92
N GLU A 33 5.89 11.40 -16.96
CA GLU A 33 5.86 12.84 -17.11
C GLU A 33 6.91 13.57 -16.24
N GLY A 34 7.52 12.86 -15.28
CA GLY A 34 8.47 13.45 -14.31
C GLY A 34 7.82 14.48 -13.38
N ASN A 35 6.54 14.32 -13.05
CA ASN A 35 5.78 15.31 -12.30
C ASN A 35 6.20 15.35 -10.82
N GLU A 36 6.75 16.48 -10.38
CA GLU A 36 7.24 16.65 -9.00
C GLU A 36 6.15 16.57 -7.94
N ARG A 37 4.92 17.00 -8.25
CA ARG A 37 3.80 16.88 -7.30
C ARG A 37 3.33 15.45 -7.15
N ALA A 38 3.43 14.64 -8.21
CA ALA A 38 3.17 13.20 -8.15
C ALA A 38 4.21 12.51 -7.24
N LEU A 39 5.49 12.89 -7.36
CA LEU A 39 6.55 12.41 -6.46
C LEU A 39 6.25 12.78 -5.00
N LEU A 40 5.95 14.05 -4.74
CA LEU A 40 5.61 14.51 -3.39
C LEU A 40 4.41 13.75 -2.82
N THR A 41 3.41 13.46 -3.64
CA THR A 41 2.21 12.70 -3.25
C THR A 41 2.58 11.29 -2.81
N GLY A 42 3.41 10.58 -3.59
CA GLY A 42 3.89 9.25 -3.25
C GLY A 42 4.71 9.23 -1.96
N LEU A 43 5.63 10.19 -1.79
CA LEU A 43 6.45 10.32 -0.57
C LEU A 43 5.61 10.59 0.67
N LEU A 44 4.61 11.47 0.58
CA LEU A 44 3.71 11.78 1.69
C LEU A 44 2.81 10.60 2.05
N TYR A 45 2.26 9.92 1.05
CA TYR A 45 1.48 8.70 1.24
C TYR A 45 2.31 7.64 1.98
N ALA A 46 3.51 7.35 1.47
CA ALA A 46 4.41 6.38 2.08
C ALA A 46 4.77 6.76 3.52
N ARG A 47 5.05 8.04 3.78
CA ARG A 47 5.35 8.53 5.13
C ARG A 47 4.18 8.33 6.10
N ILE A 48 2.94 8.58 5.66
CA ILE A 48 1.75 8.39 6.50
C ILE A 48 1.59 6.90 6.86
N VAL A 49 1.66 6.01 5.88
CA VAL A 49 1.55 4.56 6.10
C VAL A 49 2.67 4.07 7.02
N SER A 50 3.91 4.51 6.80
CA SER A 50 5.07 4.15 7.63
C SER A 50 4.91 4.57 9.09
N LYS A 51 4.27 5.71 9.36
CA LYS A 51 3.95 6.14 10.73
C LYS A 51 3.00 5.17 11.43
N TYR A 52 1.97 4.70 10.72
CA TYR A 52 1.05 3.69 11.27
C TYR A 52 1.74 2.34 11.49
N ILE A 53 2.60 1.91 10.57
CA ILE A 53 3.42 0.71 10.77
C ILE A 53 4.26 0.85 12.05
N GLY A 54 4.92 2.00 12.24
CA GLY A 54 5.71 2.25 13.45
C GLY A 54 4.88 2.24 14.72
N GLN A 55 3.69 2.84 14.69
CA GLN A 55 2.76 2.85 15.81
C GLN A 55 2.34 1.42 16.19
N TYR A 56 1.84 0.64 15.24
CA TYR A 56 1.41 -0.74 15.50
C TYR A 56 2.57 -1.65 15.89
N TYR A 57 3.75 -1.45 15.32
CA TYR A 57 4.94 -2.18 15.73
C TYR A 57 5.24 -1.99 17.22
N ALA A 58 5.12 -0.76 17.71
CA ALA A 58 5.32 -0.45 19.12
C ALA A 58 4.22 -1.04 20.02
N GLU A 59 2.96 -0.95 19.60
CA GLU A 59 1.82 -1.49 20.36
C GLU A 59 1.85 -3.03 20.45
N LEU A 60 2.31 -3.71 19.40
CA LEU A 60 2.42 -5.16 19.35
C LEU A 60 3.69 -5.69 20.03
N GLY A 61 4.63 -4.82 20.36
CA GLY A 61 5.96 -5.23 20.87
C GLY A 61 6.83 -5.87 19.78
N GLY A 62 6.58 -5.58 18.52
CA GLY A 62 7.24 -6.15 17.35
C GLY A 62 6.24 -6.75 16.36
N CYS A 63 6.74 -7.27 15.22
CA CYS A 63 5.91 -8.03 14.28
C CYS A 63 6.75 -9.05 13.49
N ASP A 64 6.13 -10.13 13.04
CA ASP A 64 6.76 -11.17 12.23
C ASP A 64 6.64 -10.86 10.74
N ALA A 65 5.58 -10.16 10.34
CA ALA A 65 5.30 -9.83 8.95
C ALA A 65 4.56 -8.50 8.78
N ILE A 66 4.84 -7.84 7.65
CA ILE A 66 4.08 -6.71 7.11
C ILE A 66 3.41 -7.19 5.83
N CYS A 67 2.06 -7.15 5.80
CA CYS A 67 1.29 -7.62 4.66
C CYS A 67 0.69 -6.44 3.90
N PHE A 68 0.99 -6.35 2.61
CA PHE A 68 0.36 -5.44 1.67
C PHE A 68 -0.80 -6.14 0.97
N THR A 69 -1.94 -5.47 0.89
CA THR A 69 -3.18 -6.03 0.34
C THR A 69 -4.02 -4.94 -0.31
N ALA A 70 -5.09 -5.31 -0.98
CA ALA A 70 -5.98 -4.43 -1.73
C ALA A 70 -5.28 -3.65 -2.86
N GLY A 71 -6.03 -2.84 -3.60
CA GLY A 71 -5.60 -2.24 -4.86
C GLY A 71 -4.21 -1.61 -4.84
N VAL A 72 -3.95 -0.68 -3.91
CA VAL A 72 -2.64 0.01 -3.81
C VAL A 72 -1.57 -0.94 -3.29
N GLY A 73 -1.86 -1.73 -2.25
CA GLY A 73 -0.90 -2.65 -1.65
C GLY A 73 -0.45 -3.74 -2.61
N GLU A 74 -1.34 -4.24 -3.45
CA GLU A 74 -1.07 -5.29 -4.43
C GLU A 74 -0.35 -4.78 -5.69
N ASN A 75 -0.71 -3.59 -6.18
CA ASN A 75 -0.32 -3.14 -7.51
C ASN A 75 0.78 -2.06 -7.54
N ALA A 76 0.93 -1.25 -6.48
CA ALA A 76 1.87 -0.13 -6.47
C ALA A 76 3.23 -0.52 -5.84
N ALA A 77 4.07 -1.23 -6.61
CA ALA A 77 5.40 -1.67 -6.16
C ALA A 77 6.27 -0.52 -5.65
N TYR A 78 6.22 0.63 -6.30
CA TYR A 78 6.98 1.83 -5.89
C TYR A 78 6.54 2.37 -4.54
N LEU A 79 5.23 2.33 -4.22
CA LEU A 79 4.75 2.76 -2.90
C LEU A 79 5.16 1.77 -1.81
N ARG A 80 5.08 0.45 -2.06
CA ARG A 80 5.59 -0.56 -1.12
C ARG A 80 7.06 -0.31 -0.79
N ARG A 81 7.88 -0.03 -1.82
CA ARG A 81 9.28 0.33 -1.63
C ARG A 81 9.45 1.54 -0.75
N LEU A 82 8.83 2.67 -1.09
CA LEU A 82 8.91 3.91 -0.30
C LEU A 82 8.47 3.72 1.16
N ILE A 83 7.43 2.91 1.39
CA ILE A 83 6.93 2.60 2.73
C ILE A 83 7.97 1.80 3.52
N ILE A 84 8.51 0.74 2.94
CA ILE A 84 9.48 -0.13 3.63
C ILE A 84 10.80 0.60 3.83
N ASP A 85 11.28 1.39 2.87
CA ASP A 85 12.50 2.20 3.02
C ASP A 85 12.42 3.14 4.22
N ASN A 86 11.26 3.73 4.48
CA ASN A 86 11.04 4.62 5.64
C ASN A 86 11.22 3.92 7.00
N VAL A 87 10.99 2.63 7.08
CA VAL A 87 11.05 1.85 8.33
C VAL A 87 12.20 0.85 8.36
N SER A 88 12.89 0.66 7.23
CA SER A 88 13.92 -0.36 7.04
C SER A 88 15.01 -0.33 8.09
N ARG A 89 15.58 0.83 8.34
CA ARG A 89 16.66 1.00 9.33
C ARG A 89 16.22 0.76 10.77
N ALA A 90 14.98 1.13 11.08
CA ALA A 90 14.46 1.00 12.45
C ALA A 90 14.08 -0.44 12.80
N PHE A 91 13.59 -1.20 11.81
CA PHE A 91 13.02 -2.52 12.04
C PHE A 91 13.83 -3.66 11.40
N GLY A 92 14.93 -3.36 10.72
CA GLY A 92 15.72 -4.38 10.02
C GLY A 92 14.92 -5.07 8.90
N VAL A 93 13.99 -4.35 8.26
CA VAL A 93 13.14 -4.86 7.19
C VAL A 93 13.63 -4.36 5.83
N PHE A 94 13.77 -5.27 4.87
CA PHE A 94 14.29 -4.96 3.54
C PHE A 94 13.48 -5.67 2.47
N LEU A 95 13.24 -4.98 1.35
CA LEU A 95 12.63 -5.56 0.17
C LEU A 95 13.67 -6.25 -0.73
N ASP A 96 13.22 -7.28 -1.42
CA ASP A 96 13.84 -7.77 -2.64
C ASP A 96 13.17 -7.06 -3.82
N GLU A 97 13.94 -6.27 -4.57
CA GLU A 97 13.41 -5.41 -5.63
C GLU A 97 12.82 -6.20 -6.80
N GLU A 98 13.44 -7.35 -7.13
CA GLU A 98 12.95 -8.22 -8.20
C GLU A 98 11.61 -8.84 -7.79
N LEU A 99 11.54 -9.41 -6.59
CA LEU A 99 10.30 -9.99 -6.06
C LEU A 99 9.20 -8.94 -5.86
N ASN A 100 9.56 -7.73 -5.43
CA ASN A 100 8.61 -6.64 -5.27
C ASN A 100 7.99 -6.18 -6.60
N SER A 101 8.71 -6.29 -7.70
CA SER A 101 8.25 -5.88 -9.04
C SER A 101 7.29 -6.87 -9.69
N ILE A 102 7.29 -8.14 -9.25
CA ILE A 102 6.44 -9.20 -9.81
C ILE A 102 4.96 -8.88 -9.55
N ARG A 103 4.13 -8.99 -10.58
CA ARG A 103 2.66 -8.98 -10.48
C ARG A 103 2.15 -10.42 -10.46
N SER A 104 1.32 -10.76 -9.49
CA SER A 104 0.75 -12.09 -9.35
C SER A 104 -0.51 -12.03 -8.49
N ASP A 105 -1.47 -12.88 -8.79
CA ASP A 105 -2.69 -13.08 -8.00
C ASP A 105 -2.50 -14.08 -6.85
N GLU A 106 -1.25 -14.51 -6.61
CA GLU A 106 -0.90 -15.43 -5.53
C GLU A 106 -0.22 -14.70 -4.36
N ASN A 107 -0.36 -15.27 -3.17
CA ASN A 107 0.37 -14.81 -2.00
C ASN A 107 1.87 -14.95 -2.24
N ARG A 108 2.62 -13.90 -1.97
CA ARG A 108 4.06 -13.92 -2.18
C ARG A 108 4.84 -13.15 -1.12
N VAL A 109 6.00 -13.67 -0.77
CA VAL A 109 6.99 -12.99 0.07
C VAL A 109 7.85 -12.14 -0.86
N ILE A 110 8.00 -10.87 -0.51
CA ILE A 110 8.79 -9.89 -1.27
C ILE A 110 9.91 -9.27 -0.43
N SER A 111 10.16 -9.81 0.77
CA SER A 111 11.29 -9.38 1.60
C SER A 111 12.57 -10.06 1.17
N HIS A 112 13.69 -9.32 1.30
CA HIS A 112 15.03 -9.86 1.11
C HIS A 112 15.34 -10.94 2.17
N GLN A 113 16.18 -11.90 1.83
CA GLN A 113 16.53 -13.04 2.71
C GLN A 113 17.12 -12.66 4.07
N TYR A 114 17.75 -11.47 4.18
CA TYR A 114 18.30 -10.94 5.43
C TYR A 114 17.32 -10.04 6.19
N SER A 115 16.10 -9.88 5.71
CA SER A 115 15.08 -9.11 6.41
C SER A 115 14.66 -9.83 7.69
N GLN A 116 14.63 -9.10 8.80
CA GLN A 116 14.16 -9.64 10.09
C GLN A 116 12.65 -9.82 10.12
N ILE A 117 11.93 -8.99 9.39
CA ILE A 117 10.48 -9.02 9.26
C ILE A 117 10.14 -9.43 7.83
N LYS A 118 9.23 -10.38 7.66
CA LYS A 118 8.74 -10.76 6.33
C LYS A 118 7.88 -9.62 5.76
N VAL A 119 8.05 -9.35 4.48
CA VAL A 119 7.14 -8.48 3.73
C VAL A 119 6.42 -9.33 2.72
N MET A 120 5.10 -9.25 2.71
CA MET A 120 4.25 -10.08 1.87
C MET A 120 3.28 -9.23 1.06
N VAL A 121 2.90 -9.70 -0.11
CA VAL A 121 1.72 -9.24 -0.83
C VAL A 121 0.69 -10.36 -0.79
N ILE A 122 -0.50 -10.03 -0.30
CA ILE A 122 -1.61 -10.98 -0.14
C ILE A 122 -2.79 -10.40 -0.92
N PRO A 123 -3.10 -10.93 -2.12
CA PRO A 123 -4.23 -10.48 -2.90
C PRO A 123 -5.56 -10.71 -2.16
N THR A 124 -6.44 -9.71 -2.25
CA THR A 124 -7.80 -9.81 -1.73
C THR A 124 -8.75 -10.29 -2.82
N ASN A 125 -9.75 -11.06 -2.41
CA ASN A 125 -10.84 -11.48 -3.29
C ASN A 125 -12.17 -11.20 -2.58
N GLU A 126 -12.59 -9.94 -2.63
CA GLU A 126 -13.83 -9.48 -2.01
C GLU A 126 -15.06 -10.09 -2.67
N GLU A 127 -15.02 -10.33 -4.00
CA GLU A 127 -16.12 -10.93 -4.76
C GLU A 127 -16.43 -12.35 -4.29
N VAL A 128 -15.41 -13.16 -4.01
CA VAL A 128 -15.57 -14.51 -3.46
C VAL A 128 -16.18 -14.46 -2.06
N MET A 129 -15.80 -13.48 -1.23
CA MET A 129 -16.38 -13.33 0.09
C MET A 129 -17.85 -12.94 0.01
N ILE A 130 -18.23 -12.02 -0.87
CA ILE A 130 -19.62 -11.66 -1.13
C ILE A 130 -20.42 -12.89 -1.62
N ALA A 131 -19.87 -13.66 -2.56
CA ALA A 131 -20.50 -14.86 -3.06
C ALA A 131 -20.71 -15.92 -1.95
N ARG A 132 -19.70 -16.16 -1.13
CA ARG A 132 -19.80 -17.09 0.02
C ARG A 132 -20.83 -16.65 1.05
N ASP A 133 -20.87 -15.36 1.38
CA ASP A 133 -21.85 -14.83 2.31
C ASP A 133 -23.26 -14.90 1.75
N THR A 134 -23.42 -14.66 0.44
CA THR A 134 -24.73 -14.82 -0.24
C THR A 134 -25.24 -16.26 -0.15
N VAL A 135 -24.41 -17.24 -0.48
CA VAL A 135 -24.76 -18.67 -0.36
C VAL A 135 -25.15 -19.01 1.08
N ARG A 136 -24.33 -18.59 2.05
CA ARG A 136 -24.59 -18.86 3.48
C ARG A 136 -25.90 -18.24 3.98
N LEU A 137 -26.21 -17.00 3.57
CA LEU A 137 -27.39 -16.28 4.05
C LEU A 137 -28.69 -16.74 3.38
N LEU A 138 -28.59 -17.28 2.17
CA LEU A 138 -29.73 -17.77 1.41
C LEU A 138 -29.96 -19.29 1.56
N ASP A 139 -29.13 -19.99 2.36
CA ASP A 139 -29.17 -21.45 2.56
C ASP A 139 -29.13 -22.23 1.21
N LEU A 140 -28.31 -21.78 0.25
CA LEU A 140 -28.16 -22.36 -1.10
C LEU A 140 -27.08 -23.45 -1.13
#